data_cd0696bd24d9b04d19b7a8b973e6452c
#
_entry.id   cd0696bd24d9b04d19b7a8b973e6452c
#
_cell.length_a   1.000
_cell.length_b   1.000
_cell.length_c   1.000
_cell.angle_alpha   90.00
_cell.angle_beta   90.00
_cell.angle_gamma   90.00
#
_symmetry.space_group_name_H-M   'P 1'
#
loop_
_entity.id
_entity.type
_entity.pdbx_description
1 polymer ?
#
loop_
_entity_poly.entity_id
_entity_poly.type
_entity_poly.pdbx_seq_one_letter_code
_entity_poly.pdbx_strand_id
1 'polypeptide(L)'
;VRRARISSGSTRIASATIFSTCLGGVPGSTNGAYFWDGQRGWVFNWADEAKVQWFNDANAKPWTEAEKAAWKAKRAASASNQEADYQRAAVRAAELIRVTRPGLHNYLHLKGFPDTQGMVTGDGALVIPMRNMETSALQGVQLIRWIELERKWEKKMIPGMRAKGAVLRIGDAAAPETFLVEGYAT
;
A
#
# COMPACT_ATOMS: atom_id res chain seq x y z
N VAL A 1 8.46 -23.58 -23.70
CA VAL A 1 9.35 -22.63 -23.03
C VAL A 1 9.77 -21.59 -24.06
N ARG A 2 9.14 -20.40 -24.06
CA ARG A 2 9.53 -19.30 -24.95
C ARG A 2 10.53 -18.39 -24.19
N ARG A 3 11.75 -18.32 -24.72
CA ARG A 3 12.80 -17.42 -24.21
C ARG A 3 12.39 -15.96 -24.45
N ALA A 4 12.29 -15.18 -23.38
CA ALA A 4 12.21 -13.74 -23.48
C ALA A 4 13.57 -13.19 -23.91
N ARG A 5 13.63 -12.40 -25.00
CA ARG A 5 14.83 -11.65 -25.41
C ARG A 5 14.91 -10.39 -24.54
N ILE A 6 15.96 -10.31 -23.76
CA ILE A 6 16.32 -9.09 -23.03
C ILE A 6 17.29 -8.30 -23.90
N SER A 7 16.93 -7.09 -24.31
CA SER A 7 17.83 -6.18 -25.01
C SER A 7 18.76 -5.53 -23.98
N SER A 8 20.06 -5.67 -24.21
CA SER A 8 21.12 -5.08 -23.42
C SER A 8 21.23 -3.57 -23.70
N GLY A 9 20.90 -2.74 -22.74
CA GLY A 9 21.12 -1.29 -22.80
C GLY A 9 20.98 -0.62 -21.45
N SER A 10 22.11 -0.15 -20.95
CA SER A 10 22.30 0.86 -19.89
C SER A 10 22.13 0.41 -18.44
N THR A 11 23.28 0.36 -17.77
CA THR A 11 23.47 0.22 -16.33
C THR A 11 22.90 1.43 -15.59
N ARG A 12 21.67 1.35 -15.11
CA ARG A 12 21.13 2.23 -14.07
C ARG A 12 20.62 1.35 -12.94
N ILE A 13 20.97 1.71 -11.72
CA ILE A 13 20.46 1.12 -10.47
C ILE A 13 18.95 1.08 -10.60
N ALA A 14 18.41 -0.12 -10.82
CA ALA A 14 17.03 -0.30 -11.19
C ALA A 14 16.11 -0.13 -9.98
N SER A 15 15.36 0.95 -9.98
CA SER A 15 14.06 1.00 -9.32
C SER A 15 13.20 -0.12 -9.91
N ALA A 16 12.43 -0.83 -9.08
CA ALA A 16 11.48 -1.82 -9.56
C ALA A 16 10.54 -1.15 -10.58
N THR A 17 10.65 -1.55 -11.82
CA THR A 17 9.80 -1.01 -12.89
C THR A 17 8.59 -1.92 -13.03
N ILE A 18 7.40 -1.35 -12.92
CA ILE A 18 6.14 -2.08 -13.14
C ILE A 18 5.98 -2.22 -14.66
N PHE A 19 5.91 -3.45 -15.15
CA PHE A 19 5.73 -3.75 -16.56
C PHE A 19 4.42 -4.48 -16.83
N SER A 20 3.82 -4.12 -17.96
CA SER A 20 2.79 -4.94 -18.60
C SER A 20 3.47 -6.17 -19.21
N THR A 21 3.45 -7.30 -18.52
CA THR A 21 4.01 -8.54 -19.03
C THR A 21 2.91 -9.50 -19.43
N CYS A 22 2.92 -9.85 -20.73
CA CYS A 22 2.14 -10.93 -21.28
C CYS A 22 2.73 -12.29 -20.84
N LEU A 23 2.47 -12.71 -19.62
CA LEU A 23 2.53 -14.09 -19.19
C LEU A 23 1.11 -14.52 -18.83
N GLY A 24 0.28 -14.77 -19.86
CA GLY A 24 -1.09 -15.24 -19.68
C GLY A 24 -2.12 -14.19 -19.25
N GLY A 25 -1.76 -12.91 -19.19
CA GLY A 25 -2.65 -11.82 -18.81
C GLY A 25 -3.20 -11.03 -19.99
N VAL A 26 -4.24 -10.25 -19.74
CA VAL A 26 -4.85 -9.32 -20.71
C VAL A 26 -3.79 -8.31 -21.17
N PRO A 27 -3.62 -8.07 -22.50
CA PRO A 27 -2.70 -7.06 -23.00
C PRO A 27 -2.96 -5.69 -22.37
N GLY A 28 -1.90 -5.05 -21.84
CA GLY A 28 -2.01 -3.75 -21.18
C GLY A 28 -2.23 -3.79 -19.66
N SER A 29 -2.36 -4.98 -19.04
CA SER A 29 -2.44 -5.09 -17.58
C SER A 29 -1.05 -4.97 -16.94
N THR A 30 -0.97 -4.22 -15.81
CA THR A 30 0.26 -4.04 -15.02
C THR A 30 0.30 -5.01 -13.84
N ASN A 31 0.14 -6.31 -14.11
CA ASN A 31 -0.02 -7.33 -13.07
C ASN A 31 1.30 -7.95 -12.58
N GLY A 32 2.43 -7.38 -12.91
CA GLY A 32 3.71 -7.95 -12.52
C GLY A 32 4.78 -6.92 -12.20
N ALA A 33 5.77 -7.35 -11.43
CA ALA A 33 6.99 -6.61 -11.16
C ALA A 33 8.20 -7.51 -11.39
N TYR A 34 9.32 -6.95 -11.79
CA TYR A 34 10.57 -7.69 -11.88
C TYR A 34 11.76 -6.81 -11.50
N PHE A 35 12.84 -7.48 -11.17
CA PHE A 35 14.14 -6.88 -10.96
C PHE A 35 15.19 -7.72 -11.64
N TRP A 36 16.20 -7.08 -12.23
CA TRP A 36 17.36 -7.73 -12.84
C TRP A 36 18.59 -6.85 -12.66
N ASP A 37 19.66 -7.41 -12.10
CA ASP A 37 20.94 -6.70 -11.85
C ASP A 37 22.04 -7.00 -12.89
N GLY A 38 21.71 -7.80 -13.91
CA GLY A 38 22.65 -8.29 -14.92
C GLY A 38 23.07 -9.74 -14.71
N GLN A 39 22.91 -10.27 -13.50
CA GLN A 39 23.24 -11.66 -13.17
C GLN A 39 22.13 -12.38 -12.41
N ARG A 40 21.32 -11.64 -11.64
CA ARG A 40 20.28 -12.19 -10.76
C ARG A 40 19.05 -11.33 -10.80
N GLY A 41 17.92 -11.95 -10.57
CA GLY A 41 16.68 -11.22 -10.54
C GLY A 41 15.55 -11.99 -9.91
N TRP A 42 14.42 -11.33 -9.90
CA TRP A 42 13.15 -11.92 -9.50
C TRP A 42 12.02 -11.39 -10.36
N VAL A 43 10.98 -12.18 -10.46
CA VAL A 43 9.70 -11.82 -11.08
C VAL A 43 8.58 -12.11 -10.09
N PHE A 44 7.59 -11.27 -10.12
CA PHE A 44 6.37 -11.39 -9.31
C PHE A 44 5.16 -11.09 -10.19
N ASN A 45 4.12 -11.91 -10.08
CA ASN A 45 2.87 -11.72 -10.79
C ASN A 45 1.70 -11.71 -9.77
N TRP A 46 0.93 -10.62 -9.75
CA TRP A 46 -0.25 -10.50 -8.87
C TRP A 46 -1.45 -11.31 -9.35
N ALA A 47 -1.50 -11.69 -10.63
CA ALA A 47 -2.61 -12.46 -11.21
C ALA A 47 -2.44 -13.98 -11.05
N ASP A 48 -1.28 -14.42 -10.62
CA ASP A 48 -0.91 -15.81 -10.39
C ASP A 48 -0.62 -16.02 -8.89
N GLU A 49 -0.02 -17.12 -8.50
CA GLU A 49 0.44 -17.27 -7.12
C GLU A 49 1.29 -16.03 -6.72
N ALA A 50 0.87 -15.30 -5.68
CA ALA A 50 1.54 -14.10 -5.16
C ALA A 50 2.90 -14.45 -4.52
N LYS A 51 3.77 -15.13 -5.29
CA LYS A 51 5.07 -15.64 -4.88
C LYS A 51 6.17 -15.07 -5.77
N VAL A 52 7.20 -14.55 -5.12
CA VAL A 52 8.39 -14.10 -5.82
C VAL A 52 9.15 -15.31 -6.36
N GLN A 53 9.36 -15.33 -7.67
CA GLN A 53 10.20 -16.34 -8.33
C GLN A 53 11.59 -15.74 -8.56
N TRP A 54 12.61 -16.37 -7.99
CA TRP A 54 14.00 -15.96 -8.12
C TRP A 54 14.68 -16.72 -9.27
N PHE A 55 15.54 -16.04 -9.98
CA PHE A 55 16.34 -16.63 -11.04
C PHE A 55 17.75 -16.02 -11.07
N ASN A 56 18.71 -16.81 -11.52
CA ASN A 56 20.09 -16.41 -11.71
C ASN A 56 20.52 -16.70 -13.16
N ASP A 57 21.44 -15.91 -13.68
CA ASP A 57 22.17 -16.28 -14.88
C ASP A 57 22.93 -17.59 -14.65
N ALA A 58 23.04 -18.44 -15.69
CA ALA A 58 23.75 -19.72 -15.57
C ALA A 58 25.22 -19.57 -15.20
N ASN A 59 25.82 -18.42 -15.53
CA ASN A 59 27.22 -18.06 -15.23
C ASN A 59 27.35 -17.15 -14.00
N ALA A 60 26.26 -16.90 -13.26
CA ALA A 60 26.32 -16.05 -12.07
C ALA A 60 27.23 -16.64 -11.00
N LYS A 61 28.27 -15.88 -10.61
CA LYS A 61 29.16 -16.29 -9.52
C LYS A 61 28.40 -16.35 -8.18
N PRO A 62 28.73 -17.30 -7.29
CA PRO A 62 28.19 -17.29 -5.94
C PRO A 62 28.46 -15.96 -5.24
N TRP A 63 27.52 -15.52 -4.42
CA TRP A 63 27.71 -14.30 -3.63
C TRP A 63 28.87 -14.48 -2.65
N THR A 64 29.76 -13.51 -2.63
CA THR A 64 30.80 -13.40 -1.60
C THR A 64 30.18 -13.02 -0.26
N GLU A 65 30.85 -13.27 0.84
CA GLU A 65 30.39 -12.87 2.17
C GLU A 65 30.24 -11.35 2.31
N ALA A 66 31.09 -10.57 1.64
CA ALA A 66 30.99 -9.13 1.59
C ALA A 66 29.70 -8.66 0.89
N GLU A 67 29.32 -9.27 -0.24
CA GLU A 67 28.08 -8.97 -0.95
C GLU A 67 26.84 -9.35 -0.13
N LYS A 68 26.87 -10.50 0.54
CA LYS A 68 25.79 -10.91 1.46
C LYS A 68 25.63 -9.92 2.61
N ALA A 69 26.74 -9.49 3.22
CA ALA A 69 26.73 -8.50 4.28
C ALA A 69 26.18 -7.15 3.81
N ALA A 70 26.62 -6.66 2.64
CA ALA A 70 26.13 -5.43 2.04
C ALA A 70 24.63 -5.50 1.74
N TRP A 71 24.14 -6.62 1.20
CA TRP A 71 22.73 -6.85 0.95
C TRP A 71 21.91 -6.87 2.25
N LYS A 72 22.41 -7.54 3.29
CA LYS A 72 21.78 -7.57 4.61
C LYS A 72 21.68 -6.16 5.21
N ALA A 73 22.76 -5.38 5.14
CA ALA A 73 22.78 -4.00 5.59
C ALA A 73 21.78 -3.12 4.83
N LYS A 74 21.73 -3.25 3.50
CA LYS A 74 20.77 -2.52 2.66
C LYS A 74 19.31 -2.85 3.03
N ARG A 75 19.01 -4.13 3.26
CA ARG A 75 17.66 -4.53 3.70
C ARG A 75 17.30 -3.97 5.07
N ALA A 76 18.25 -4.01 6.02
CA ALA A 76 18.05 -3.45 7.36
C ALA A 76 17.80 -1.94 7.30
N ALA A 77 18.58 -1.20 6.52
CA ALA A 77 18.39 0.23 6.30
C ALA A 77 17.03 0.54 5.66
N SER A 78 16.63 -0.24 4.64
CA SER A 78 15.32 -0.10 4.00
C SER A 78 14.17 -0.35 4.97
N ALA A 79 14.27 -1.37 5.81
CA ALA A 79 13.26 -1.69 6.83
C ALA A 79 13.17 -0.57 7.89
N SER A 80 14.32 -0.03 8.33
CA SER A 80 14.37 1.10 9.26
C SER A 80 13.74 2.37 8.68
N ASN A 81 14.04 2.68 7.43
CA ASN A 81 13.44 3.83 6.74
C ASN A 81 11.93 3.67 6.59
N GLN A 82 11.47 2.47 6.25
CA GLN A 82 10.04 2.18 6.15
C GLN A 82 9.33 2.33 7.49
N GLU A 83 9.94 1.85 8.59
CA GLU A 83 9.38 2.04 9.93
C GLU A 83 9.31 3.53 10.31
N ALA A 84 10.33 4.31 9.99
CA ALA A 84 10.31 5.75 10.19
C ALA A 84 9.20 6.44 9.37
N ASP A 85 8.92 5.97 8.13
CA ASP A 85 7.79 6.45 7.32
C ASP A 85 6.46 6.14 7.99
N TYR A 86 6.29 4.94 8.55
CA TYR A 86 5.09 4.56 9.28
C TYR A 86 4.85 5.45 10.49
N GLN A 87 5.90 5.74 11.27
CA GLN A 87 5.79 6.65 12.42
C GLN A 87 5.42 8.07 11.99
N ARG A 88 6.07 8.59 10.94
CA ARG A 88 5.70 9.91 10.39
C ARG A 88 4.26 9.96 9.90
N ALA A 89 3.77 8.90 9.27
CA ALA A 89 2.39 8.82 8.83
C ALA A 89 1.41 8.79 10.01
N ALA A 90 1.72 8.04 11.07
CA ALA A 90 0.90 7.99 12.28
C ALA A 90 0.81 9.37 12.98
N VAL A 91 1.91 10.11 13.05
CA VAL A 91 1.92 11.48 13.59
C VAL A 91 1.05 12.42 12.75
N ARG A 92 1.22 12.43 11.41
CA ARG A 92 0.36 13.21 10.51
C ARG A 92 -1.12 12.85 10.63
N ALA A 93 -1.42 11.57 10.81
CA ALA A 93 -2.77 11.10 11.03
C ALA A 93 -3.37 11.66 12.32
N ALA A 94 -2.60 11.66 13.41
CA ALA A 94 -3.04 12.22 14.69
C ALA A 94 -3.31 13.73 14.57
N GLU A 95 -2.47 14.46 13.85
CA GLU A 95 -2.67 15.89 13.58
C GLU A 95 -3.94 16.15 12.77
N LEU A 96 -4.16 15.36 11.70
CA LEU A 96 -5.38 15.45 10.91
C LEU A 96 -6.63 15.19 11.74
N ILE A 97 -6.62 14.15 12.57
CA ILE A 97 -7.74 13.81 13.45
C ILE A 97 -8.02 14.97 14.42
N ARG A 98 -6.98 15.57 14.99
CA ARG A 98 -7.11 16.67 15.95
C ARG A 98 -7.83 17.89 15.38
N VAL A 99 -7.70 18.15 14.08
CA VAL A 99 -8.35 19.32 13.43
C VAL A 99 -9.70 18.98 12.82
N THR A 100 -10.16 17.72 12.89
CA THR A 100 -11.51 17.35 12.44
C THR A 100 -12.57 17.80 13.45
N ARG A 101 -13.79 17.93 12.92
CA ARG A 101 -15.00 18.14 13.73
C ARG A 101 -16.08 17.15 13.31
N PRO A 102 -16.94 16.72 14.25
CA PRO A 102 -18.12 15.94 13.89
C PRO A 102 -18.99 16.76 12.93
N GLY A 103 -19.42 16.15 11.84
CA GLY A 103 -20.26 16.82 10.86
C GLY A 103 -20.91 15.86 9.88
N LEU A 104 -22.00 16.29 9.29
CA LEU A 104 -22.65 15.58 8.18
C LEU A 104 -21.73 15.64 6.95
N HIS A 105 -21.74 14.58 6.15
CA HIS A 105 -20.90 14.52 4.97
C HIS A 105 -21.64 13.91 3.78
N ASN A 106 -21.57 14.56 2.62
CA ASN A 106 -22.31 14.16 1.43
C ASN A 106 -22.04 12.71 1.00
N TYR A 107 -20.83 12.20 1.22
CA TYR A 107 -20.52 10.79 0.94
C TYR A 107 -21.37 9.84 1.80
N LEU A 108 -21.56 10.15 3.09
CA LEU A 108 -22.40 9.34 3.98
C LEU A 108 -23.86 9.43 3.59
N HIS A 109 -24.35 10.63 3.28
CA HIS A 109 -25.70 10.84 2.80
C HIS A 109 -26.02 10.00 1.55
N LEU A 110 -25.12 10.03 0.54
CA LEU A 110 -25.26 9.21 -0.68
C LEU A 110 -25.19 7.70 -0.42
N LYS A 111 -24.61 7.29 0.70
CA LYS A 111 -24.55 5.90 1.13
C LYS A 111 -25.73 5.44 1.98
N GLY A 112 -26.72 6.30 2.16
CA GLY A 112 -27.93 5.99 2.94
C GLY A 112 -27.81 6.27 4.45
N PHE A 113 -26.80 7.06 4.86
CA PHE A 113 -26.57 7.46 6.25
C PHE A 113 -26.65 8.99 6.41
N PRO A 114 -27.82 9.63 6.10
CA PRO A 114 -27.93 11.09 6.06
C PRO A 114 -27.70 11.77 7.41
N ASP A 115 -28.06 11.10 8.51
CA ASP A 115 -27.98 11.66 9.86
C ASP A 115 -26.70 11.26 10.61
N THR A 116 -25.82 10.47 9.96
CA THR A 116 -24.57 10.00 10.56
C THR A 116 -23.49 11.07 10.45
N GLN A 117 -22.96 11.47 11.59
CA GLN A 117 -21.82 12.37 11.64
C GLN A 117 -20.50 11.59 11.44
N GLY A 118 -19.63 12.16 10.61
CA GLY A 118 -18.27 11.69 10.44
C GLY A 118 -17.25 12.72 10.96
N MET A 119 -15.99 12.34 10.99
CA MET A 119 -14.88 13.25 11.29
C MET A 119 -14.56 14.05 10.02
N VAL A 120 -14.90 15.32 9.98
CA VAL A 120 -14.74 16.15 8.77
C VAL A 120 -13.69 17.23 9.01
N THR A 121 -12.77 17.41 8.06
CA THR A 121 -11.77 18.48 8.06
C THR A 121 -12.38 19.81 7.60
N GLY A 122 -11.69 20.93 7.85
CA GLY A 122 -12.14 22.24 7.41
C GLY A 122 -12.25 22.40 5.88
N ASP A 123 -11.51 21.59 5.11
CA ASP A 123 -11.59 21.51 3.64
C ASP A 123 -12.62 20.48 3.14
N GLY A 124 -13.44 19.94 4.04
CA GLY A 124 -14.55 19.06 3.69
C GLY A 124 -14.16 17.58 3.44
N ALA A 125 -12.98 17.14 3.79
CA ALA A 125 -12.62 15.72 3.68
C ALA A 125 -13.17 14.90 4.86
N LEU A 126 -13.74 13.72 4.57
CA LEU A 126 -14.11 12.75 5.60
C LEU A 126 -12.87 11.94 5.97
N VAL A 127 -12.57 11.89 7.26
CA VAL A 127 -11.39 11.23 7.83
C VAL A 127 -11.79 9.95 8.52
N ILE A 128 -11.20 8.85 8.11
CA ILE A 128 -11.42 7.51 8.68
C ILE A 128 -10.15 7.09 9.40
N PRO A 129 -10.12 7.05 10.74
CA PRO A 129 -8.96 6.57 11.49
C PRO A 129 -8.69 5.08 11.23
N MET A 130 -7.46 4.76 10.87
CA MET A 130 -7.01 3.40 10.62
C MET A 130 -6.07 2.97 11.75
N ARG A 131 -6.49 1.98 12.51
CA ARG A 131 -5.77 1.49 13.68
C ARG A 131 -5.30 0.06 13.50
N ASN A 132 -4.21 -0.27 14.14
CA ASN A 132 -3.74 -1.65 14.20
C ASN A 132 -4.81 -2.53 14.89
N MET A 133 -5.15 -3.65 14.27
CA MET A 133 -6.21 -4.53 14.75
C MET A 133 -5.90 -5.18 16.12
N GLU A 134 -4.63 -5.36 16.45
CA GLU A 134 -4.19 -6.02 17.69
C GLU A 134 -3.93 -4.99 18.80
N THR A 135 -3.15 -3.96 18.49
CA THR A 135 -2.68 -2.99 19.50
C THR A 135 -3.56 -1.76 19.63
N SER A 136 -4.51 -1.55 18.71
CA SER A 136 -5.33 -0.34 18.58
C SER A 136 -4.54 0.94 18.33
N ALA A 137 -3.21 0.85 18.12
CA ALA A 137 -2.37 2.00 17.80
C ALA A 137 -2.78 2.62 16.46
N LEU A 138 -2.78 3.95 16.38
CA LEU A 138 -3.06 4.66 15.14
C LEU A 138 -1.95 4.40 14.12
N GLN A 139 -2.30 3.88 12.95
CA GLN A 139 -1.38 3.64 11.84
C GLN A 139 -1.47 4.70 10.75
N GLY A 140 -2.62 5.34 10.62
CA GLY A 140 -2.86 6.34 9.60
C GLY A 140 -4.34 6.72 9.52
N VAL A 141 -4.71 7.36 8.43
CA VAL A 141 -6.10 7.67 8.10
C VAL A 141 -6.36 7.38 6.62
N GLN A 142 -7.60 7.01 6.31
CA GLN A 142 -8.13 7.10 4.95
C GLN A 142 -8.91 8.42 4.83
N LEU A 143 -8.69 9.12 3.73
CA LEU A 143 -9.39 10.34 3.38
C LEU A 143 -10.39 10.04 2.27
N ILE A 144 -11.62 10.53 2.42
CA ILE A 144 -12.65 10.49 1.39
C ILE A 144 -12.94 11.92 0.99
N ARG A 145 -12.66 12.24 -0.29
CA ARG A 145 -12.79 13.59 -0.86
C ARG A 145 -13.55 13.55 -2.16
N TRP A 146 -14.32 14.59 -2.41
CA TRP A 146 -14.90 14.82 -3.73
C TRP A 146 -13.87 15.44 -4.66
N ILE A 147 -13.66 14.84 -5.83
CA ILE A 147 -12.78 15.37 -6.87
C ILE A 147 -13.66 15.98 -7.95
N GLU A 148 -13.72 17.32 -7.98
CA GLU A 148 -14.61 18.06 -8.86
C GLU A 148 -14.36 17.76 -10.34
N LEU A 149 -13.09 17.75 -10.77
CA LEU A 149 -12.71 17.48 -12.15
C LEU A 149 -13.14 16.10 -12.66
N GLU A 150 -13.14 15.10 -11.77
CA GLU A 150 -13.48 13.72 -12.13
C GLU A 150 -14.90 13.34 -11.72
N ARG A 151 -15.60 14.25 -11.03
CA ARG A 151 -16.95 14.06 -10.50
C ARG A 151 -17.12 12.74 -9.75
N LYS A 152 -16.14 12.42 -8.92
CA LYS A 152 -16.13 11.17 -8.13
C LYS A 152 -15.59 11.36 -6.73
N TRP A 153 -15.97 10.43 -5.86
CA TRP A 153 -15.37 10.30 -4.53
C TRP A 153 -14.04 9.55 -4.62
N GLU A 154 -12.98 10.22 -4.25
CA GLU A 154 -11.67 9.59 -4.09
C GLU A 154 -11.51 9.09 -2.65
N LYS A 155 -11.01 7.86 -2.52
CA LYS A 155 -10.68 7.23 -1.23
C LYS A 155 -9.20 6.91 -1.24
N LYS A 156 -8.42 7.64 -0.47
CA LYS A 156 -6.96 7.43 -0.38
C LYS A 156 -6.48 7.33 1.05
N MET A 157 -5.64 6.38 1.31
CA MET A 157 -4.84 6.35 2.52
C MET A 157 -3.74 7.40 2.45
N ILE A 158 -3.38 8.01 3.58
CA ILE A 158 -2.25 8.95 3.58
C ILE A 158 -0.96 8.22 3.21
N PRO A 159 -0.07 8.90 2.44
CA PRO A 159 1.18 8.29 2.02
C PRO A 159 2.05 7.83 3.19
N GLY A 160 2.69 6.67 3.04
CA GLY A 160 3.61 6.13 4.03
C GLY A 160 2.96 5.47 5.23
N MET A 161 1.63 5.34 5.31
CA MET A 161 1.01 4.58 6.39
C MET A 161 1.17 3.07 6.24
N ARG A 162 1.20 2.34 7.34
CA ARG A 162 1.14 0.89 7.35
C ARG A 162 -0.30 0.45 7.10
N ALA A 163 -0.59 -0.04 5.89
CA ALA A 163 -1.94 -0.52 5.54
C ALA A 163 -2.23 -1.92 6.09
N LYS A 164 -1.20 -2.78 6.18
CA LYS A 164 -1.37 -4.16 6.67
C LYS A 164 -1.83 -4.16 8.13
N GLY A 165 -2.94 -4.83 8.40
CA GLY A 165 -3.56 -4.92 9.73
C GLY A 165 -4.21 -3.62 10.21
N ALA A 166 -4.37 -2.63 9.33
CA ALA A 166 -5.05 -1.38 9.64
C ALA A 166 -6.56 -1.53 9.43
N VAL A 167 -7.33 -1.28 10.48
CA VAL A 167 -8.80 -1.39 10.48
C VAL A 167 -9.43 -0.14 11.09
N LEU A 168 -10.65 0.16 10.69
CA LEU A 168 -11.56 0.98 11.47
C LEU A 168 -12.39 0.04 12.36
N ARG A 169 -12.44 0.30 13.65
CA ARG A 169 -13.35 -0.38 14.56
C ARG A 169 -14.43 0.59 15.02
N ILE A 170 -15.67 0.19 14.90
CA ILE A 170 -16.84 0.92 15.40
C ILE A 170 -17.53 0.03 16.42
N GLY A 171 -17.89 0.59 17.57
CA GLY A 171 -18.55 -0.15 18.66
C GLY A 171 -17.57 -0.71 19.69
N ASP A 172 -18.12 -1.60 20.53
CA ASP A 172 -17.37 -2.21 21.63
C ASP A 172 -16.47 -3.34 21.14
N ALA A 173 -15.21 -3.30 21.54
CA ALA A 173 -14.23 -4.35 21.23
C ALA A 173 -14.50 -5.68 21.95
N ALA A 174 -15.27 -5.65 23.04
CA ALA A 174 -15.66 -6.82 23.82
C ALA A 174 -17.01 -7.41 23.41
N ALA A 175 -17.65 -6.88 22.36
CA ALA A 175 -18.92 -7.41 21.88
C ALA A 175 -18.78 -8.89 21.46
N PRO A 176 -19.79 -9.73 21.78
CA PRO A 176 -19.76 -11.16 21.48
C PRO A 176 -19.81 -11.46 19.98
N GLU A 177 -20.25 -10.50 19.18
CA GLU A 177 -20.36 -10.61 17.72
C GLU A 177 -19.62 -9.47 17.05
N THR A 178 -18.96 -9.76 15.92
CA THR A 178 -18.23 -8.78 15.11
C THR A 178 -18.60 -8.96 13.64
N PHE A 179 -19.01 -7.87 13.00
CA PHE A 179 -19.23 -7.82 11.55
C PHE A 179 -18.00 -7.26 10.87
N LEU A 180 -17.45 -8.00 9.91
CA LEU A 180 -16.33 -7.56 9.06
C LEU A 180 -16.89 -7.06 7.74
N VAL A 181 -16.54 -5.83 7.37
CA VAL A 181 -16.94 -5.21 6.11
C VAL A 181 -15.71 -4.67 5.39
N GLU A 182 -15.73 -4.71 4.07
CA GLU A 182 -14.57 -4.29 3.26
C GLU A 182 -14.40 -2.77 3.21
N GLY A 183 -15.46 -2.01 3.33
CA GLY A 183 -15.42 -0.56 3.17
C GLY A 183 -16.16 0.21 4.24
N TYR A 184 -15.78 1.48 4.43
CA TYR A 184 -16.54 2.41 5.24
C TYR A 184 -17.82 2.81 4.52
N ALA A 185 -18.97 2.68 5.17
CA ALA A 185 -20.30 2.94 4.61
C ALA A 185 -20.60 2.08 3.35
N THR A 186 -20.44 0.78 3.48
CA THR A 186 -20.92 -0.24 2.52
C THR A 186 -22.17 -0.91 3.04
#